data_ef091fa3cf2e4458542e38d071e795da
#
_entry.id   ef091fa3cf2e4458542e38d071e795da
#
_cell.length_a   1.000
_cell.length_b   1.000
_cell.length_c   1.000
_cell.angle_alpha   90.00
_cell.angle_beta   90.00
_cell.angle_gamma   90.00
#
_symmetry.space_group_name_H-M   'P 1'
#
loop_
_entity.id
_entity.type
_entity.pdbx_description
1 polymer ?
#
loop_
_entity_poly.entity_id
_entity_poly.type
_entity_poly.pdbx_seq_one_letter_code
_entity_poly.pdbx_strand_id
1 'polypeptide(L)'
;MKNGTNELFAPSELSAGETVDLVCFSHLRWDFVYQRPQHLLTRCARERRVFFVEEPIYGNGSMRLNVREAEAGVHVVVPQLPDGLRSEIAINAVMKEMVRQLFIEHDINEYVFWYYTPMALKFTHHLNPIASIYDCMDELSAFKGAHSQLPLLEKHLFRKVDLVFTGGQSLYEAKCGQHHAVYAFPSSIDAAHFRKARMTVDDPQDQAGIPHPRLGFFGVIDERFDVELLDQMATKRPDWHFVIIGPVVKIDAAALPQHSNIHYLGGKKYNQLPDYLAGWDIALLLFARNDSTRFISPTKTPEYLAAGKPVISTSIRDVVRPYGELKLVEIADTPDEFIRAAEKILSSSDRTEWLKRVDTFLEGISWDKTWTQMSQLIDSVVERRRPAGSAALPINTLTGRAGAAAST
;
A
#
# COMPACT_ATOMS: atom_id res chain seq x y z
N MET A 1 17.42 -17.75 -38.92
CA MET A 1 16.12 -17.20 -39.29
C MET A 1 15.02 -18.11 -38.77
N LYS A 2 14.35 -17.73 -37.70
CA LYS A 2 12.98 -18.13 -37.34
C LYS A 2 12.53 -17.17 -36.23
N ASN A 3 11.68 -16.27 -36.62
CA ASN A 3 11.05 -15.29 -35.74
C ASN A 3 10.09 -16.02 -34.78
N GLY A 4 10.30 -15.86 -33.49
CA GLY A 4 9.34 -16.21 -32.45
C GLY A 4 8.56 -14.96 -32.09
N THR A 5 7.33 -14.86 -32.60
CA THR A 5 6.36 -13.85 -32.23
C THR A 5 5.91 -14.07 -30.79
N ASN A 6 6.14 -13.07 -29.94
CA ASN A 6 5.49 -12.92 -28.63
C ASN A 6 3.99 -12.73 -28.84
N GLU A 7 3.21 -13.75 -28.60
CA GLU A 7 1.76 -13.61 -28.43
C GLU A 7 1.49 -12.98 -27.05
N LEU A 8 1.19 -11.70 -27.06
CA LEU A 8 0.56 -10.99 -25.95
C LEU A 8 -0.82 -11.60 -25.73
N PHE A 9 -1.03 -12.22 -24.59
CA PHE A 9 -2.37 -12.64 -24.15
C PHE A 9 -3.27 -11.41 -24.08
N ALA A 10 -4.24 -11.33 -24.98
CA ALA A 10 -5.34 -10.39 -24.87
C ALA A 10 -6.16 -10.74 -23.61
N PRO A 11 -6.63 -9.76 -22.82
CA PRO A 11 -7.52 -10.04 -21.71
C PRO A 11 -8.80 -10.68 -22.28
N SER A 12 -9.18 -11.82 -21.73
CA SER A 12 -10.46 -12.46 -22.03
C SER A 12 -11.59 -11.48 -21.70
N GLU A 13 -12.45 -11.18 -22.64
CA GLU A 13 -13.69 -10.46 -22.40
C GLU A 13 -14.51 -11.24 -21.37
N LEU A 14 -14.48 -10.79 -20.10
CA LEU A 14 -15.35 -11.29 -19.05
C LEU A 14 -16.77 -10.86 -19.42
N SER A 15 -17.67 -11.81 -19.61
CA SER A 15 -19.06 -11.54 -19.91
C SER A 15 -19.70 -10.72 -18.79
N ALA A 16 -20.29 -9.59 -19.12
CA ALA A 16 -21.07 -8.77 -18.20
C ALA A 16 -22.22 -9.62 -17.65
N GLY A 17 -22.17 -9.98 -16.35
CA GLY A 17 -23.24 -10.70 -15.66
C GLY A 17 -22.82 -11.81 -14.70
N GLU A 18 -21.57 -12.29 -14.72
CA GLU A 18 -21.15 -13.43 -13.88
C GLU A 18 -20.14 -13.07 -12.78
N THR A 19 -19.54 -11.88 -12.82
CA THR A 19 -18.52 -11.47 -11.85
C THR A 19 -19.06 -10.46 -10.85
N VAL A 20 -18.75 -10.69 -9.57
CA VAL A 20 -19.09 -9.77 -8.48
C VAL A 20 -18.10 -8.61 -8.52
N ASP A 21 -18.58 -7.38 -8.69
CA ASP A 21 -17.77 -6.18 -8.71
C ASP A 21 -17.18 -5.86 -7.33
N LEU A 22 -16.04 -5.19 -7.28
CA LEU A 22 -15.50 -4.66 -6.04
C LEU A 22 -15.61 -3.13 -6.03
N VAL A 23 -16.30 -2.57 -5.03
CA VAL A 23 -16.39 -1.11 -4.82
C VAL A 23 -15.62 -0.76 -3.56
N CYS A 24 -14.51 -0.08 -3.73
CA CYS A 24 -13.59 0.33 -2.69
C CYS A 24 -13.78 1.80 -2.32
N PHE A 25 -13.97 2.09 -1.04
CA PHE A 25 -14.03 3.46 -0.52
C PHE A 25 -12.76 3.82 0.21
N SER A 26 -12.05 4.85 -0.27
CA SER A 26 -10.72 5.19 0.19
C SER A 26 -10.58 6.66 0.58
N HIS A 27 -9.84 6.90 1.67
CA HIS A 27 -9.33 8.22 2.05
C HIS A 27 -8.05 8.59 1.30
N LEU A 28 -7.45 7.63 0.57
CA LEU A 28 -6.24 7.81 -0.21
C LEU A 28 -6.58 8.16 -1.66
N ARG A 29 -5.68 8.90 -2.31
CA ARG A 29 -5.72 9.17 -3.74
C ARG A 29 -4.93 8.10 -4.50
N TRP A 30 -5.52 7.58 -5.56
CA TRP A 30 -4.89 6.55 -6.41
C TRP A 30 -3.54 7.00 -6.98
N ASP A 31 -3.46 8.25 -7.42
CA ASP A 31 -2.28 8.80 -8.09
C ASP A 31 -1.27 9.47 -7.16
N PHE A 32 -1.49 9.43 -5.84
CA PHE A 32 -0.60 10.16 -4.92
C PHE A 32 0.72 9.42 -4.70
N VAL A 33 0.68 8.26 -4.06
CA VAL A 33 1.83 7.38 -3.88
C VAL A 33 1.40 5.93 -4.08
N TYR A 34 2.27 5.13 -4.67
CA TYR A 34 2.01 3.71 -4.90
C TYR A 34 2.22 2.93 -3.58
N GLN A 35 1.18 2.30 -3.08
CA GLN A 35 1.18 1.61 -1.79
C GLN A 35 0.16 0.45 -1.77
N ARG A 36 -0.22 -0.03 -0.58
CA ARG A 36 -1.12 -1.18 -0.39
C ARG A 36 -2.36 -1.20 -1.29
N PRO A 37 -3.17 -0.12 -1.45
CA PRO A 37 -4.32 -0.17 -2.34
C PRO A 37 -3.97 -0.53 -3.77
N GLN A 38 -2.95 0.10 -4.36
CA GLN A 38 -2.54 -0.19 -5.73
C GLN A 38 -2.06 -1.63 -5.87
N HIS A 39 -1.25 -2.12 -4.93
CA HIS A 39 -0.78 -3.51 -4.96
C HIS A 39 -1.91 -4.54 -4.90
N LEU A 40 -2.91 -4.32 -4.05
CA LEU A 40 -4.00 -5.28 -3.88
C LEU A 40 -5.06 -5.14 -4.97
N LEU A 41 -5.49 -3.92 -5.28
CA LEU A 41 -6.63 -3.71 -6.16
C LEU A 41 -6.29 -3.91 -7.64
N THR A 42 -5.03 -3.71 -8.07
CA THR A 42 -4.58 -4.11 -9.41
C THR A 42 -4.55 -5.63 -9.59
N ARG A 43 -4.34 -6.39 -8.51
CA ARG A 43 -4.48 -7.86 -8.53
C ARG A 43 -5.93 -8.29 -8.55
N CYS A 44 -6.77 -7.65 -7.75
CA CYS A 44 -8.21 -7.83 -7.77
C CYS A 44 -8.80 -7.59 -9.17
N ALA A 45 -8.32 -6.54 -9.85
CA ALA A 45 -8.81 -6.16 -11.18
C ALA A 45 -8.49 -7.18 -12.29
N ARG A 46 -7.62 -8.17 -12.04
CA ARG A 46 -7.41 -9.31 -12.96
C ARG A 46 -8.58 -10.30 -12.97
N GLU A 47 -9.39 -10.28 -11.92
CA GLU A 47 -10.44 -11.26 -11.66
C GLU A 47 -11.85 -10.66 -11.73
N ARG A 48 -11.99 -9.34 -11.45
CA ARG A 48 -13.28 -8.64 -11.38
C ARG A 48 -13.11 -7.14 -11.60
N ARG A 49 -14.18 -6.44 -11.99
CA ARG A 49 -14.15 -4.97 -12.10
C ARG A 49 -13.94 -4.37 -10.71
N VAL A 50 -13.09 -3.33 -10.63
CA VAL A 50 -12.77 -2.61 -9.40
C VAL A 50 -13.10 -1.13 -9.57
N PHE A 51 -13.92 -0.59 -8.68
CA PHE A 51 -14.26 0.83 -8.60
C PHE A 51 -13.62 1.40 -7.32
N PHE A 52 -12.58 2.21 -7.49
CA PHE A 52 -11.87 2.86 -6.38
C PHE A 52 -12.42 4.27 -6.18
N VAL A 53 -13.31 4.42 -5.20
CA VAL A 53 -14.00 5.68 -4.89
C VAL A 53 -13.17 6.47 -3.89
N GLU A 54 -12.65 7.60 -4.34
CA GLU A 54 -11.86 8.54 -3.53
C GLU A 54 -12.77 9.47 -2.72
N GLU A 55 -12.19 10.14 -1.71
CA GLU A 55 -12.87 11.27 -1.07
C GLU A 55 -13.15 12.39 -2.09
N PRO A 56 -14.22 13.18 -1.89
CA PRO A 56 -14.55 14.23 -2.83
C PRO A 56 -13.46 15.28 -2.94
N ILE A 57 -13.33 15.86 -4.14
CA ILE A 57 -12.60 17.10 -4.37
C ILE A 57 -13.59 18.26 -4.47
N TYR A 58 -13.15 19.45 -4.07
CA TYR A 58 -13.95 20.65 -4.10
C TYR A 58 -13.46 21.60 -5.20
N GLY A 59 -14.36 22.36 -5.80
CA GLY A 59 -14.01 23.31 -6.85
C GLY A 59 -15.21 24.11 -7.37
N ASN A 60 -14.95 25.02 -8.28
CA ASN A 60 -15.95 25.95 -8.84
C ASN A 60 -16.91 25.29 -9.85
N GLY A 61 -16.88 23.98 -10.01
CA GLY A 61 -17.69 23.23 -10.98
C GLY A 61 -19.03 22.73 -10.44
N SER A 62 -19.83 22.14 -11.32
CA SER A 62 -21.03 21.39 -10.98
C SER A 62 -20.71 20.08 -10.28
N MET A 63 -21.65 19.55 -9.50
CA MET A 63 -21.56 18.22 -8.93
C MET A 63 -21.44 17.15 -10.05
N ARG A 64 -20.42 16.32 -10.01
CA ARG A 64 -20.22 15.25 -10.98
C ARG A 64 -19.34 14.13 -10.44
N LEU A 65 -19.48 12.93 -11.00
CA LEU A 65 -18.52 11.84 -10.85
C LEU A 65 -17.55 11.84 -12.03
N ASN A 66 -16.27 11.91 -11.74
CA ASN A 66 -15.24 11.67 -12.73
C ASN A 66 -14.79 10.21 -12.60
N VAL A 67 -15.09 9.40 -13.59
CA VAL A 67 -14.65 8.00 -13.65
C VAL A 67 -13.61 7.87 -14.75
N ARG A 68 -12.48 7.32 -14.43
CA ARG A 68 -11.42 7.01 -15.39
C ARG A 68 -10.84 5.63 -15.14
N GLU A 69 -10.44 4.96 -16.17
CA GLU A 69 -9.68 3.73 -16.07
C GLU A 69 -8.22 4.07 -15.74
N ALA A 70 -7.68 3.43 -14.71
CA ALA A 70 -6.28 3.45 -14.34
C ALA A 70 -5.59 2.16 -14.82
N GLU A 71 -4.32 1.97 -14.41
CA GLU A 71 -3.59 0.76 -14.73
C GLU A 71 -4.34 -0.51 -14.28
N ALA A 72 -4.18 -1.58 -15.05
CA ALA A 72 -4.72 -2.91 -14.77
C ALA A 72 -6.25 -2.98 -14.58
N GLY A 73 -7.02 -2.10 -15.23
CA GLY A 73 -8.48 -2.19 -15.23
C GLY A 73 -9.17 -1.70 -13.96
N VAL A 74 -8.51 -0.91 -13.14
CA VAL A 74 -9.11 -0.24 -11.98
C VAL A 74 -9.79 1.05 -12.42
N HIS A 75 -11.10 1.18 -12.13
CA HIS A 75 -11.84 2.42 -12.35
C HIS A 75 -11.70 3.34 -11.14
N VAL A 76 -10.98 4.45 -11.31
CA VAL A 76 -10.83 5.47 -10.28
C VAL A 76 -11.99 6.45 -10.38
N VAL A 77 -12.73 6.56 -9.30
CA VAL A 77 -13.97 7.36 -9.18
C VAL A 77 -13.70 8.54 -8.26
N VAL A 78 -13.73 9.75 -8.80
CA VAL A 78 -13.47 10.99 -8.05
C VAL A 78 -14.75 11.84 -8.02
N PRO A 79 -15.46 11.88 -6.87
CA PRO A 79 -16.58 12.79 -6.70
C PRO A 79 -16.10 14.25 -6.70
N GLN A 80 -16.74 15.12 -7.48
CA GLN A 80 -16.49 16.55 -7.47
C GLN A 80 -17.68 17.29 -6.90
N LEU A 81 -17.43 18.10 -5.87
CA LEU A 81 -18.43 18.88 -5.17
C LEU A 81 -18.13 20.39 -5.29
N PRO A 82 -19.16 21.27 -5.29
CA PRO A 82 -18.93 22.70 -5.33
C PRO A 82 -18.33 23.21 -4.01
N ASP A 83 -17.44 24.21 -4.09
CA ASP A 83 -16.77 24.82 -2.93
C ASP A 83 -17.73 25.36 -1.85
N GLY A 84 -18.95 25.71 -2.24
CA GLY A 84 -19.99 26.21 -1.31
C GLY A 84 -20.67 25.12 -0.46
N LEU A 85 -20.48 23.84 -0.77
CA LEU A 85 -21.12 22.75 -0.04
C LEU A 85 -20.33 22.43 1.24
N ARG A 86 -20.81 22.91 2.40
CA ARG A 86 -20.11 22.78 3.70
C ARG A 86 -20.85 21.90 4.72
N SER A 87 -22.16 21.71 4.56
CA SER A 87 -22.94 20.88 5.46
C SER A 87 -22.61 19.41 5.30
N GLU A 88 -22.14 18.77 6.35
CA GLU A 88 -21.84 17.34 6.35
C GLU A 88 -23.07 16.50 5.95
N ILE A 89 -24.26 16.87 6.42
CA ILE A 89 -25.52 16.20 6.06
C ILE A 89 -25.76 16.31 4.55
N ALA A 90 -25.57 17.49 3.97
CA ALA A 90 -25.76 17.70 2.53
C ALA A 90 -24.68 16.96 1.71
N ILE A 91 -23.42 16.99 2.16
CA ILE A 91 -22.31 16.22 1.52
C ILE A 91 -22.67 14.73 1.50
N ASN A 92 -23.08 14.15 2.62
CA ASN A 92 -23.44 12.73 2.70
C ASN A 92 -24.65 12.39 1.82
N ALA A 93 -25.63 13.26 1.72
CA ALA A 93 -26.79 13.08 0.83
C ALA A 93 -26.38 13.09 -0.65
N VAL A 94 -25.50 14.01 -1.03
CA VAL A 94 -24.95 14.06 -2.40
C VAL A 94 -24.08 12.84 -2.70
N MET A 95 -23.19 12.45 -1.77
CA MET A 95 -22.36 11.26 -1.93
C MET A 95 -23.19 9.99 -2.08
N LYS A 96 -24.28 9.87 -1.31
CA LYS A 96 -25.24 8.77 -1.44
C LYS A 96 -25.85 8.70 -2.86
N GLU A 97 -26.27 9.84 -3.40
CA GLU A 97 -26.83 9.92 -4.75
C GLU A 97 -25.76 9.63 -5.83
N MET A 98 -24.54 10.13 -5.66
CA MET A 98 -23.43 9.83 -6.59
C MET A 98 -23.07 8.34 -6.61
N VAL A 99 -23.07 7.66 -5.46
CA VAL A 99 -22.85 6.21 -5.43
C VAL A 99 -23.99 5.47 -6.14
N ARG A 100 -25.23 5.90 -5.94
CA ARG A 100 -26.39 5.35 -6.67
C ARG A 100 -26.24 5.54 -8.18
N GLN A 101 -25.84 6.72 -8.62
CA GLN A 101 -25.60 7.03 -10.03
C GLN A 101 -24.47 6.15 -10.61
N LEU A 102 -23.34 6.00 -9.89
CA LEU A 102 -22.25 5.10 -10.27
C LEU A 102 -22.77 3.68 -10.55
N PHE A 103 -23.61 3.16 -9.66
CA PHE A 103 -24.13 1.80 -9.77
C PHE A 103 -25.04 1.63 -11.01
N ILE A 104 -25.86 2.64 -11.33
CA ILE A 104 -26.72 2.63 -12.52
C ILE A 104 -25.87 2.77 -13.80
N GLU A 105 -24.96 3.72 -13.85
CA GLU A 105 -24.18 4.03 -15.07
C GLU A 105 -23.23 2.88 -15.45
N HIS A 106 -22.73 2.12 -14.45
CA HIS A 106 -21.81 1.02 -14.68
C HIS A 106 -22.42 -0.36 -14.51
N ASP A 107 -23.76 -0.46 -14.36
CA ASP A 107 -24.47 -1.72 -14.18
C ASP A 107 -23.88 -2.60 -13.07
N ILE A 108 -23.66 -1.98 -11.88
CA ILE A 108 -23.12 -2.64 -10.68
C ILE A 108 -24.29 -3.25 -9.91
N ASN A 109 -24.53 -4.55 -10.09
CA ASN A 109 -25.68 -5.26 -9.51
C ASN A 109 -25.27 -6.15 -8.34
N GLU A 110 -24.26 -7.00 -8.52
CA GLU A 110 -23.66 -7.82 -7.48
C GLU A 110 -22.29 -7.25 -7.12
N TYR A 111 -22.07 -6.90 -5.85
CA TYR A 111 -20.85 -6.21 -5.45
C TYR A 111 -20.38 -6.56 -4.05
N VAL A 112 -19.07 -6.46 -3.87
CA VAL A 112 -18.34 -6.50 -2.59
C VAL A 112 -17.94 -5.09 -2.22
N PHE A 113 -18.13 -4.70 -0.96
CA PHE A 113 -17.58 -3.45 -0.44
C PHE A 113 -16.23 -3.67 0.23
N TRP A 114 -15.29 -2.78 -0.11
CA TRP A 114 -13.99 -2.69 0.52
C TRP A 114 -13.80 -1.30 1.12
N TYR A 115 -13.68 -1.23 2.43
CA TYR A 115 -13.50 0.03 3.14
C TYR A 115 -12.04 0.21 3.57
N TYR A 116 -11.38 1.27 3.09
CA TYR A 116 -10.16 1.80 3.67
C TYR A 116 -10.44 2.89 4.71
N THR A 117 -11.66 3.40 4.77
CA THR A 117 -12.07 4.44 5.71
C THR A 117 -13.46 4.19 6.27
N PRO A 118 -13.64 4.27 7.61
CA PRO A 118 -14.97 4.21 8.23
C PRO A 118 -15.90 5.36 7.83
N MET A 119 -15.34 6.48 7.34
CA MET A 119 -16.13 7.67 6.97
C MET A 119 -17.14 7.39 5.87
N ALA A 120 -16.83 6.48 4.96
CA ALA A 120 -17.72 6.09 3.87
C ALA A 120 -19.03 5.44 4.35
N LEU A 121 -19.05 4.92 5.58
CA LEU A 121 -20.28 4.35 6.15
C LEU A 121 -21.43 5.36 6.23
N LYS A 122 -21.13 6.67 6.33
CA LYS A 122 -22.12 7.74 6.39
C LYS A 122 -23.06 7.77 5.18
N PHE A 123 -22.58 7.38 4.01
CA PHE A 123 -23.36 7.39 2.78
C PHE A 123 -23.56 6.02 2.14
N THR A 124 -22.97 4.95 2.70
CA THR A 124 -23.09 3.58 2.18
C THR A 124 -23.88 2.64 3.10
N HIS A 125 -24.22 3.04 4.32
CA HIS A 125 -24.81 2.18 5.35
C HIS A 125 -26.14 1.51 4.93
N HIS A 126 -26.87 2.10 3.97
CA HIS A 126 -28.16 1.62 3.47
C HIS A 126 -28.02 0.59 2.32
N LEU A 127 -26.82 0.38 1.80
CA LEU A 127 -26.52 -0.55 0.73
C LEU A 127 -26.19 -1.94 1.30
N ASN A 128 -26.54 -2.98 0.51
CA ASN A 128 -26.43 -4.37 0.90
C ASN A 128 -25.47 -5.10 -0.04
N PRO A 129 -24.15 -5.02 0.16
CA PRO A 129 -23.17 -5.81 -0.60
C PRO A 129 -23.32 -7.31 -0.29
N ILE A 130 -22.91 -8.18 -1.23
CA ILE A 130 -22.83 -9.63 -0.99
C ILE A 130 -21.80 -9.92 0.11
N ALA A 131 -20.68 -9.21 0.11
CA ALA A 131 -19.67 -9.26 1.17
C ALA A 131 -19.13 -7.85 1.45
N SER A 132 -18.65 -7.63 2.64
CA SER A 132 -18.05 -6.36 3.04
C SER A 132 -16.78 -6.56 3.86
N ILE A 133 -15.76 -5.80 3.51
CA ILE A 133 -14.42 -5.87 4.09
C ILE A 133 -14.03 -4.51 4.65
N TYR A 134 -13.46 -4.50 5.85
CA TYR A 134 -12.70 -3.36 6.36
C TYR A 134 -11.21 -3.68 6.31
N ASP A 135 -10.47 -3.05 5.41
CA ASP A 135 -9.01 -3.11 5.38
C ASP A 135 -8.44 -1.96 6.21
N CYS A 136 -8.30 -2.23 7.51
CA CYS A 136 -7.71 -1.34 8.50
C CYS A 136 -6.20 -1.33 8.32
N MET A 137 -5.71 -0.57 7.34
CA MET A 137 -4.28 -0.51 7.04
C MET A 137 -3.47 0.35 8.01
N ASP A 138 -4.14 1.30 8.67
CA ASP A 138 -3.56 2.24 9.63
C ASP A 138 -4.56 2.54 10.76
N GLU A 139 -4.08 3.00 11.92
CA GLU A 139 -4.90 3.58 12.99
C GLU A 139 -5.27 5.03 12.62
N LEU A 140 -6.30 5.22 11.79
CA LEU A 140 -6.66 6.53 11.22
C LEU A 140 -6.96 7.58 12.29
N SER A 141 -7.45 7.15 13.46
CA SER A 141 -7.79 8.07 14.56
C SER A 141 -6.56 8.67 15.25
N ALA A 142 -5.38 8.07 15.04
CA ALA A 142 -4.11 8.53 15.61
C ALA A 142 -3.40 9.60 14.77
N PHE A 143 -3.87 9.86 13.54
CA PHE A 143 -3.25 10.88 12.70
C PHE A 143 -3.66 12.31 13.10
N LYS A 144 -2.72 13.24 12.94
CA LYS A 144 -2.98 14.67 13.17
C LYS A 144 -4.12 15.14 12.27
N GLY A 145 -5.11 15.79 12.90
CA GLY A 145 -6.29 16.28 12.19
C GLY A 145 -7.35 15.21 11.86
N ALA A 146 -7.21 14.00 12.42
CA ALA A 146 -8.22 12.95 12.28
C ALA A 146 -9.63 13.44 12.67
N HIS A 147 -10.63 13.06 11.88
CA HIS A 147 -12.01 13.45 12.14
C HIS A 147 -12.51 12.86 13.47
N SER A 148 -13.14 13.67 14.33
CA SER A 148 -13.57 13.26 15.67
C SER A 148 -14.55 12.08 15.72
N GLN A 149 -15.29 11.84 14.63
CA GLN A 149 -16.24 10.72 14.53
C GLN A 149 -15.59 9.39 14.10
N LEU A 150 -14.32 9.39 13.67
CA LEU A 150 -13.63 8.17 13.21
C LEU A 150 -13.75 6.99 14.19
N PRO A 151 -13.47 7.13 15.50
CA PRO A 151 -13.56 6.00 16.42
C PRO A 151 -14.97 5.44 16.56
N LEU A 152 -16.00 6.29 16.47
CA LEU A 152 -17.39 5.85 16.52
C LEU A 152 -17.80 5.12 15.25
N LEU A 153 -17.44 5.67 14.09
CA LEU A 153 -17.75 5.06 12.79
C LEU A 153 -17.00 3.76 12.59
N GLU A 154 -15.76 3.66 13.09
CA GLU A 154 -15.00 2.40 13.07
C GLU A 154 -15.73 1.31 13.88
N LYS A 155 -16.20 1.62 15.09
CA LYS A 155 -17.02 0.68 15.89
C LYS A 155 -18.28 0.21 15.15
N HIS A 156 -18.92 1.12 14.41
CA HIS A 156 -20.07 0.76 13.60
C HIS A 156 -19.68 -0.10 12.39
N LEU A 157 -18.56 0.22 11.76
CA LEU A 157 -18.05 -0.54 10.63
C LEU A 157 -17.68 -1.99 11.05
N PHE A 158 -17.01 -2.18 12.20
CA PHE A 158 -16.74 -3.50 12.76
C PHE A 158 -17.99 -4.37 12.94
N ARG A 159 -19.13 -3.77 13.26
CA ARG A 159 -20.40 -4.50 13.43
C ARG A 159 -21.07 -4.84 12.11
N LYS A 160 -20.69 -4.15 11.03
CA LYS A 160 -21.34 -4.27 9.72
C LYS A 160 -20.60 -5.16 8.75
N VAL A 161 -19.28 -5.17 8.79
CA VAL A 161 -18.46 -5.91 7.83
C VAL A 161 -18.40 -7.40 8.16
N ASP A 162 -18.07 -8.18 7.13
CA ASP A 162 -17.90 -9.63 7.24
C ASP A 162 -16.47 -10.02 7.61
N LEU A 163 -15.51 -9.24 7.10
CA LEU A 163 -14.08 -9.47 7.26
C LEU A 163 -13.38 -8.18 7.68
N VAL A 164 -12.39 -8.32 8.54
CA VAL A 164 -11.46 -7.23 8.89
C VAL A 164 -10.05 -7.68 8.56
N PHE A 165 -9.36 -6.91 7.73
CA PHE A 165 -7.94 -7.08 7.45
C PHE A 165 -7.17 -5.98 8.17
N THR A 166 -6.02 -6.30 8.76
CA THR A 166 -5.17 -5.29 9.39
C THR A 166 -3.84 -5.17 8.64
N GLY A 167 -3.36 -3.94 8.48
CA GLY A 167 -2.14 -3.63 7.74
C GLY A 167 -0.85 -4.06 8.42
N GLY A 168 -0.92 -4.59 9.64
CA GLY A 168 0.22 -5.03 10.42
C GLY A 168 -0.15 -5.92 11.59
N GLN A 169 0.84 -6.56 12.20
CA GLN A 169 0.65 -7.45 13.34
C GLN A 169 0.27 -6.65 14.61
N SER A 170 0.88 -5.50 14.82
CA SER A 170 0.56 -4.63 15.95
C SER A 170 -0.88 -4.13 15.90
N LEU A 171 -1.36 -3.81 14.70
CA LEU A 171 -2.74 -3.39 14.49
C LEU A 171 -3.72 -4.55 14.66
N TYR A 172 -3.35 -5.76 14.21
CA TYR A 172 -4.12 -6.97 14.47
C TYR A 172 -4.34 -7.20 15.98
N GLU A 173 -3.28 -7.14 16.78
CA GLU A 173 -3.37 -7.32 18.23
C GLU A 173 -4.25 -6.26 18.91
N ALA A 174 -4.27 -5.03 18.38
CA ALA A 174 -5.12 -3.97 18.88
C ALA A 174 -6.61 -4.15 18.50
N LYS A 175 -6.91 -4.83 17.38
CA LYS A 175 -8.26 -4.91 16.80
C LYS A 175 -8.89 -6.31 16.90
N CYS A 176 -8.13 -7.38 17.11
CA CYS A 176 -8.63 -8.77 17.04
C CYS A 176 -9.80 -9.08 18.01
N GLY A 177 -9.89 -8.39 19.14
CA GLY A 177 -11.00 -8.52 20.08
C GLY A 177 -12.29 -7.78 19.67
N GLN A 178 -12.29 -7.01 18.59
CA GLN A 178 -13.42 -6.17 18.19
C GLN A 178 -14.31 -6.81 17.11
N HIS A 179 -13.85 -7.88 16.47
CA HIS A 179 -14.59 -8.58 15.43
C HIS A 179 -14.19 -10.07 15.38
N HIS A 180 -15.11 -10.96 15.01
CA HIS A 180 -14.89 -12.42 14.99
C HIS A 180 -13.99 -12.91 13.85
N ALA A 181 -13.87 -12.14 12.77
CA ALA A 181 -13.10 -12.49 11.58
C ALA A 181 -12.06 -11.39 11.26
N VAL A 182 -11.03 -11.29 12.10
CA VAL A 182 -9.91 -10.36 11.92
C VAL A 182 -8.69 -11.15 11.47
N TYR A 183 -8.01 -10.66 10.44
CA TYR A 183 -6.82 -11.31 9.86
C TYR A 183 -5.69 -10.29 9.67
N ALA A 184 -4.48 -10.67 10.07
CA ALA A 184 -3.29 -9.85 9.87
C ALA A 184 -2.73 -10.05 8.47
N PHE A 185 -2.63 -8.96 7.72
CA PHE A 185 -1.96 -8.90 6.42
C PHE A 185 -0.94 -7.76 6.42
N PRO A 186 0.23 -7.97 7.03
CA PRO A 186 1.29 -6.97 7.04
C PRO A 186 1.69 -6.54 5.63
N SER A 187 2.39 -5.41 5.54
CA SER A 187 2.96 -4.94 4.30
C SER A 187 3.82 -6.01 3.64
N SER A 188 3.62 -6.20 2.35
CA SER A 188 4.28 -7.22 1.54
C SER A 188 5.21 -6.59 0.50
N ILE A 189 5.66 -7.34 -0.49
CA ILE A 189 6.72 -6.93 -1.40
C ILE A 189 6.46 -7.36 -2.86
N ASP A 190 6.86 -6.51 -3.80
CA ASP A 190 7.20 -6.87 -5.17
C ASP A 190 8.73 -7.04 -5.25
N ALA A 191 9.20 -8.21 -4.86
CA ALA A 191 10.63 -8.48 -4.77
C ALA A 191 11.33 -8.36 -6.13
N ALA A 192 10.68 -8.74 -7.23
CA ALA A 192 11.25 -8.66 -8.57
C ALA A 192 11.49 -7.19 -8.97
N HIS A 193 10.59 -6.29 -8.59
CA HIS A 193 10.73 -4.87 -8.84
C HIS A 193 11.94 -4.27 -8.12
N PHE A 194 12.06 -4.47 -6.81
CA PHE A 194 13.14 -3.86 -6.02
C PHE A 194 14.50 -4.55 -6.18
N ARG A 195 14.54 -5.84 -6.53
CA ARG A 195 15.80 -6.55 -6.85
C ARG A 195 16.55 -5.94 -8.04
N LYS A 196 15.89 -5.17 -8.91
CA LYS A 196 16.54 -4.42 -10.00
C LYS A 196 17.66 -3.52 -9.46
N ALA A 197 17.51 -2.95 -8.26
CA ALA A 197 18.52 -2.13 -7.60
C ALA A 197 19.85 -2.85 -7.39
N ARG A 198 19.87 -4.17 -7.34
CA ARG A 198 21.11 -4.97 -7.18
C ARG A 198 21.92 -5.08 -8.47
N MET A 199 21.32 -4.75 -9.61
CA MET A 199 21.92 -4.87 -10.94
C MET A 199 22.07 -3.51 -11.65
N THR A 200 21.44 -2.46 -11.11
CA THR A 200 21.52 -1.10 -11.65
C THR A 200 22.91 -0.53 -11.36
N VAL A 201 23.53 0.05 -12.36
CA VAL A 201 24.89 0.61 -12.28
C VAL A 201 24.87 2.13 -12.31
N ASP A 202 23.92 2.73 -13.03
CA ASP A 202 23.85 4.17 -13.25
C ASP A 202 22.91 4.85 -12.26
N ASP A 203 23.42 5.88 -11.59
CA ASP A 203 22.60 6.74 -10.74
C ASP A 203 21.65 7.63 -11.55
N PRO A 204 20.45 7.92 -11.04
CA PRO A 204 19.65 9.03 -11.57
C PRO A 204 20.40 10.35 -11.57
N GLN A 205 20.17 11.18 -12.57
CA GLN A 205 20.91 12.43 -12.81
C GLN A 205 20.94 13.36 -11.58
N ASP A 206 19.85 13.43 -10.84
CA ASP A 206 19.73 14.29 -9.65
C ASP A 206 20.32 13.67 -8.38
N GLN A 207 20.77 12.41 -8.43
CA GLN A 207 21.49 11.72 -7.36
C GLN A 207 22.99 11.55 -7.68
N ALA A 208 23.37 11.47 -8.95
CA ALA A 208 24.69 11.08 -9.40
C ALA A 208 25.84 11.97 -8.83
N GLY A 209 25.55 13.26 -8.57
CA GLY A 209 26.52 14.20 -8.00
C GLY A 209 26.65 14.16 -6.47
N ILE A 210 25.85 13.36 -5.77
CA ILE A 210 25.90 13.28 -4.30
C ILE A 210 27.02 12.30 -3.90
N PRO A 211 27.98 12.71 -3.04
CA PRO A 211 29.05 11.81 -2.62
C PRO A 211 28.56 10.64 -1.73
N HIS A 212 29.39 9.62 -1.60
CA HIS A 212 29.20 8.54 -0.62
C HIS A 212 29.92 8.85 0.71
N PRO A 213 29.46 8.27 1.85
CA PRO A 213 28.34 7.35 1.93
C PRO A 213 26.98 8.06 1.85
N ARG A 214 26.03 7.43 1.15
CA ARG A 214 24.64 7.88 1.01
C ARG A 214 23.71 7.09 1.91
N LEU A 215 23.03 7.77 2.81
CA LEU A 215 22.03 7.18 3.69
C LEU A 215 20.66 7.67 3.21
N GLY A 216 19.82 6.78 2.67
CA GLY A 216 18.63 7.16 1.93
C GLY A 216 17.32 6.81 2.65
N PHE A 217 16.32 7.65 2.42
CA PHE A 217 14.92 7.41 2.79
C PHE A 217 14.02 7.76 1.60
N PHE A 218 13.02 6.93 1.31
CA PHE A 218 11.91 7.35 0.46
C PHE A 218 10.56 7.16 1.15
N GLY A 219 9.64 8.06 0.91
CA GLY A 219 8.26 8.01 1.40
C GLY A 219 7.68 9.38 1.67
N VAL A 220 6.42 9.40 2.09
CA VAL A 220 5.78 10.64 2.51
C VAL A 220 6.49 11.20 3.74
N ILE A 221 6.82 12.49 3.69
CA ILE A 221 7.43 13.24 4.79
C ILE A 221 6.31 14.02 5.48
N ASP A 222 5.84 13.49 6.61
CA ASP A 222 4.75 14.05 7.41
C ASP A 222 5.07 13.93 8.91
N GLU A 223 4.04 14.03 9.78
CA GLU A 223 4.19 13.92 11.24
C GLU A 223 4.78 12.60 11.74
N ARG A 224 4.91 11.61 10.87
CA ARG A 224 5.54 10.30 11.16
C ARG A 224 7.05 10.31 10.94
N PHE A 225 7.58 11.30 10.24
CA PHE A 225 9.00 11.41 9.96
C PHE A 225 9.71 12.11 11.12
N ASP A 226 10.80 11.51 11.62
CA ASP A 226 11.60 12.07 12.71
C ASP A 226 12.60 13.10 12.16
N VAL A 227 12.12 14.34 12.07
CA VAL A 227 12.90 15.48 11.56
C VAL A 227 14.09 15.79 12.46
N GLU A 228 13.94 15.67 13.79
CA GLU A 228 14.98 15.96 14.76
C GLU A 228 16.11 14.93 14.70
N LEU A 229 15.77 13.66 14.55
CA LEU A 229 16.76 12.59 14.36
C LEU A 229 17.61 12.82 13.12
N LEU A 230 17.00 13.20 12.00
CA LEU A 230 17.71 13.54 10.77
C LEU A 230 18.64 14.74 10.98
N ASP A 231 18.16 15.81 11.60
CA ASP A 231 18.92 17.04 11.87
C ASP A 231 20.17 16.75 12.70
N GLN A 232 20.00 16.00 13.80
CA GLN A 232 21.10 15.65 14.69
C GLN A 232 22.12 14.72 14.03
N MET A 233 21.70 13.76 13.22
CA MET A 233 22.63 12.91 12.46
C MET A 233 23.42 13.71 11.43
N ALA A 234 22.75 14.59 10.68
CA ALA A 234 23.42 15.44 9.68
C ALA A 234 24.44 16.39 10.32
N THR A 235 24.12 16.95 11.49
CA THR A 235 25.05 17.79 12.27
C THR A 235 26.28 17.01 12.75
N LYS A 236 26.08 15.80 13.28
CA LYS A 236 27.15 14.98 13.85
C LYS A 236 28.04 14.34 12.79
N ARG A 237 27.53 14.11 11.60
CA ARG A 237 28.22 13.45 10.49
C ARG A 237 28.14 14.30 9.20
N PRO A 238 28.83 15.42 9.16
CA PRO A 238 28.86 16.27 7.97
C PRO A 238 29.58 15.63 6.77
N ASP A 239 30.26 14.51 6.98
CA ASP A 239 30.89 13.65 5.98
C ASP A 239 29.95 12.63 5.35
N TRP A 240 28.73 12.47 5.86
CA TRP A 240 27.69 11.59 5.30
C TRP A 240 26.65 12.40 4.55
N HIS A 241 26.05 11.79 3.52
CA HIS A 241 25.02 12.42 2.71
C HIS A 241 23.67 11.74 2.90
N PHE A 242 22.67 12.51 3.29
CA PHE A 242 21.31 12.02 3.52
C PHE A 242 20.45 12.31 2.29
N VAL A 243 19.96 11.26 1.62
CA VAL A 243 19.13 11.37 0.41
C VAL A 243 17.67 11.13 0.78
N ILE A 244 16.85 12.17 0.72
CA ILE A 244 15.46 12.15 1.16
C ILE A 244 14.54 12.31 -0.06
N ILE A 245 13.74 11.27 -0.33
CA ILE A 245 12.85 11.21 -1.48
C ILE A 245 11.39 11.13 -1.02
N GLY A 246 10.55 12.04 -1.49
CA GLY A 246 9.11 12.00 -1.25
C GLY A 246 8.46 13.36 -1.16
N PRO A 247 7.12 13.38 -1.22
CA PRO A 247 6.36 14.61 -1.01
C PRO A 247 6.33 15.00 0.47
N VAL A 248 6.42 16.29 0.74
CA VAL A 248 6.20 16.87 2.07
C VAL A 248 4.72 17.21 2.20
N VAL A 249 4.05 16.65 3.20
CA VAL A 249 2.61 16.88 3.43
C VAL A 249 2.31 17.02 4.93
N LYS A 250 1.30 17.79 5.27
CA LYS A 250 0.81 18.00 6.67
C LYS A 250 1.82 18.62 7.63
N ILE A 251 3.06 18.86 7.24
CA ILE A 251 4.07 19.60 8.00
C ILE A 251 4.56 20.77 7.17
N ASP A 252 5.11 21.79 7.84
CA ASP A 252 5.71 22.91 7.15
C ASP A 252 7.07 22.49 6.55
N ALA A 253 7.24 22.67 5.26
CA ALA A 253 8.51 22.39 4.58
C ALA A 253 9.67 23.22 5.14
N ALA A 254 9.39 24.41 5.69
CA ALA A 254 10.39 25.26 6.35
C ALA A 254 10.92 24.66 7.67
N ALA A 255 10.21 23.70 8.26
CA ALA A 255 10.67 23.00 9.46
C ALA A 255 11.69 21.89 9.17
N LEU A 256 11.91 21.55 7.90
CA LEU A 256 12.91 20.55 7.52
C LEU A 256 14.34 21.11 7.65
N PRO A 257 15.31 20.34 8.20
CA PRO A 257 16.69 20.77 8.36
C PRO A 257 17.36 21.06 7.01
N GLN A 258 18.11 22.17 6.94
CA GLN A 258 18.71 22.69 5.71
C GLN A 258 20.25 22.55 5.72
N HIS A 259 20.75 21.36 6.15
CA HIS A 259 22.20 21.09 6.10
C HIS A 259 22.66 20.82 4.66
N SER A 260 23.90 21.22 4.35
CA SER A 260 24.50 21.01 3.02
C SER A 260 24.66 19.55 2.61
N ASN A 261 24.59 18.65 3.59
CA ASN A 261 24.67 17.20 3.40
C ASN A 261 23.29 16.49 3.44
N ILE A 262 22.19 17.23 3.44
CA ILE A 262 20.83 16.69 3.27
C ILE A 262 20.32 17.09 1.88
N HIS A 263 19.90 16.09 1.11
CA HIS A 263 19.46 16.25 -0.27
C HIS A 263 18.00 15.83 -0.42
N TYR A 264 17.11 16.83 -0.55
CA TYR A 264 15.67 16.58 -0.80
C TYR A 264 15.42 16.50 -2.31
N LEU A 265 15.17 15.29 -2.83
CA LEU A 265 15.00 15.05 -4.26
C LEU A 265 13.54 15.08 -4.73
N GLY A 266 12.60 15.43 -3.82
CA GLY A 266 11.17 15.47 -4.13
C GLY A 266 10.56 14.09 -4.39
N GLY A 267 9.29 14.07 -4.84
CA GLY A 267 8.59 12.81 -5.14
C GLY A 267 9.14 12.11 -6.38
N LYS A 268 9.21 10.79 -6.34
CA LYS A 268 9.59 9.93 -7.47
C LYS A 268 8.50 8.90 -7.73
N LYS A 269 8.38 8.48 -8.99
CA LYS A 269 7.46 7.42 -9.36
C LYS A 269 7.96 6.06 -8.82
N TYR A 270 7.03 5.16 -8.50
CA TYR A 270 7.33 3.84 -7.96
C TYR A 270 8.34 3.06 -8.81
N ASN A 271 8.20 3.12 -10.13
CA ASN A 271 9.09 2.44 -11.07
C ASN A 271 10.54 2.97 -11.10
N GLN A 272 10.79 4.18 -10.59
CA GLN A 272 12.12 4.79 -10.51
C GLN A 272 12.84 4.46 -9.18
N LEU A 273 12.11 4.05 -8.13
CA LEU A 273 12.69 3.85 -6.81
C LEU A 273 13.87 2.86 -6.76
N PRO A 274 13.86 1.73 -7.52
CA PRO A 274 15.01 0.84 -7.55
C PRO A 274 16.31 1.52 -8.01
N ASP A 275 16.25 2.47 -8.95
CA ASP A 275 17.43 3.14 -9.50
C ASP A 275 18.06 4.06 -8.43
N TYR A 276 17.25 4.78 -7.65
CA TYR A 276 17.74 5.56 -6.52
C TYR A 276 18.33 4.68 -5.41
N LEU A 277 17.62 3.59 -5.07
CA LEU A 277 18.10 2.63 -4.08
C LEU A 277 19.46 2.03 -4.46
N ALA A 278 19.70 1.79 -5.74
CA ALA A 278 20.96 1.22 -6.22
C ALA A 278 22.17 2.02 -5.72
N GLY A 279 22.07 3.35 -5.73
CA GLY A 279 23.12 4.27 -5.32
C GLY A 279 23.23 4.52 -3.80
N TRP A 280 22.41 3.89 -2.93
CA TRP A 280 22.52 4.08 -1.48
C TRP A 280 23.43 3.05 -0.83
N ASP A 281 24.13 3.45 0.22
CA ASP A 281 24.95 2.55 1.05
C ASP A 281 24.10 1.92 2.17
N ILE A 282 23.17 2.71 2.74
CA ILE A 282 22.26 2.34 3.82
C ILE A 282 20.88 2.92 3.54
N ALA A 283 19.84 2.18 3.82
CA ALA A 283 18.48 2.71 3.83
C ALA A 283 18.01 3.01 5.26
N LEU A 284 17.29 4.11 5.44
CA LEU A 284 16.85 4.60 6.73
C LEU A 284 15.34 4.50 6.87
N LEU A 285 14.86 4.13 8.04
CA LEU A 285 13.47 4.22 8.46
C LEU A 285 13.41 5.19 9.66
N LEU A 286 13.31 6.47 9.35
CA LEU A 286 13.32 7.58 10.31
C LEU A 286 11.88 7.87 10.77
N PHE A 287 11.26 6.93 11.49
CA PHE A 287 9.93 7.16 12.03
C PHE A 287 9.99 7.74 13.44
N ALA A 288 9.30 8.86 13.65
CA ALA A 288 9.04 9.38 14.98
C ALA A 288 8.24 8.36 15.81
N ARG A 289 8.58 8.20 17.07
CA ARG A 289 7.88 7.28 17.97
C ARG A 289 6.71 8.01 18.66
N ASN A 290 5.58 8.05 17.99
CA ASN A 290 4.37 8.71 18.45
C ASN A 290 3.12 7.83 18.17
N ASP A 291 1.93 8.33 18.51
CA ASP A 291 0.68 7.55 18.35
C ASP A 291 0.42 7.16 16.89
N SER A 292 0.77 8.02 15.90
CA SER A 292 0.53 7.76 14.48
C SER A 292 1.44 6.66 13.91
N THR A 293 2.57 6.37 14.57
CA THR A 293 3.53 5.34 14.13
C THR A 293 3.45 4.04 14.95
N ARG A 294 2.65 4.06 16.02
CA ARG A 294 2.55 2.92 16.96
C ARG A 294 2.15 1.61 16.31
N PHE A 295 1.31 1.68 15.26
CA PHE A 295 0.73 0.50 14.61
C PHE A 295 1.07 0.38 13.13
N ILE A 296 2.07 1.13 12.63
CA ILE A 296 2.46 1.06 11.23
C ILE A 296 3.26 -0.22 10.93
N SER A 297 3.03 -0.76 9.74
CA SER A 297 3.83 -1.82 9.12
C SER A 297 4.43 -1.29 7.82
N PRO A 298 5.65 -0.70 7.86
CA PRO A 298 6.19 0.04 6.73
C PRO A 298 6.50 -0.86 5.53
N THR A 299 5.91 -0.58 4.36
CA THR A 299 6.22 -1.26 3.09
C THR A 299 7.68 -1.14 2.72
N LYS A 300 8.31 -0.04 3.12
CA LYS A 300 9.72 0.26 2.85
C LYS A 300 10.69 -0.79 3.42
N THR A 301 10.33 -1.42 4.53
CA THR A 301 11.22 -2.42 5.15
C THR A 301 11.55 -3.57 4.19
N PRO A 302 10.58 -4.34 3.68
CA PRO A 302 10.88 -5.39 2.70
C PRO A 302 11.37 -4.84 1.35
N GLU A 303 10.99 -3.60 0.96
CA GLU A 303 11.44 -2.96 -0.28
C GLU A 303 12.95 -2.68 -0.25
N TYR A 304 13.45 -2.09 0.84
CA TYR A 304 14.90 -1.85 1.03
C TYR A 304 15.69 -3.15 1.11
N LEU A 305 15.16 -4.13 1.83
CA LEU A 305 15.78 -5.45 1.95
C LEU A 305 15.86 -6.16 0.58
N ALA A 306 14.78 -6.12 -0.20
CA ALA A 306 14.75 -6.70 -1.56
C ALA A 306 15.77 -6.02 -2.49
N ALA A 307 15.97 -4.71 -2.34
CA ALA A 307 17.02 -3.95 -3.03
C ALA A 307 18.45 -4.31 -2.57
N GLY A 308 18.60 -5.16 -1.55
CA GLY A 308 19.90 -5.55 -0.98
C GLY A 308 20.53 -4.45 -0.13
N LYS A 309 19.74 -3.49 0.35
CA LYS A 309 20.25 -2.40 1.19
C LYS A 309 20.15 -2.75 2.66
N PRO A 310 21.23 -2.61 3.46
CA PRO A 310 21.16 -2.64 4.91
C PRO A 310 20.22 -1.54 5.39
N VAL A 311 19.44 -1.86 6.42
CA VAL A 311 18.41 -0.96 6.94
C VAL A 311 18.68 -0.64 8.41
N ILE A 312 18.56 0.63 8.77
CA ILE A 312 18.52 1.09 10.16
C ILE A 312 17.16 1.73 10.39
N SER A 313 16.48 1.32 11.46
CA SER A 313 15.13 1.78 11.79
C SER A 313 15.02 2.21 13.23
N THR A 314 14.19 3.22 13.49
CA THR A 314 13.65 3.42 14.83
C THR A 314 12.83 2.18 15.26
N SER A 315 12.64 2.00 16.57
CA SER A 315 12.01 0.81 17.16
C SER A 315 10.49 0.74 16.92
N ILE A 316 10.09 0.79 15.65
CA ILE A 316 8.71 0.51 15.22
C ILE A 316 8.44 -0.97 15.44
N ARG A 317 7.35 -1.29 16.15
CA ARG A 317 7.06 -2.65 16.59
C ARG A 317 7.07 -3.69 15.45
N ASP A 318 6.41 -3.38 14.33
CA ASP A 318 6.33 -4.30 13.19
C ASP A 318 7.62 -4.31 12.33
N VAL A 319 8.61 -3.47 12.67
CA VAL A 319 9.99 -3.57 12.17
C VAL A 319 10.85 -4.36 13.16
N VAL A 320 10.73 -4.10 14.46
CA VAL A 320 11.43 -4.89 15.48
C VAL A 320 11.07 -6.37 15.32
N ARG A 321 9.79 -6.67 15.12
CA ARG A 321 9.26 -8.01 14.87
C ARG A 321 8.63 -8.09 13.49
N PRO A 322 9.13 -8.90 12.57
CA PRO A 322 10.19 -9.91 12.74
C PRO A 322 11.61 -9.44 12.39
N TYR A 323 11.77 -8.30 11.70
CA TYR A 323 13.00 -7.95 11.00
C TYR A 323 14.19 -7.71 11.95
N GLY A 324 13.99 -6.99 13.05
CA GLY A 324 15.02 -6.76 14.06
C GLY A 324 15.42 -8.05 14.79
N GLU A 325 14.44 -8.85 15.24
CA GLU A 325 14.67 -10.13 15.93
C GLU A 325 15.46 -11.12 15.06
N LEU A 326 15.19 -11.12 13.75
CA LEU A 326 15.91 -11.93 12.76
C LEU A 326 17.24 -11.30 12.30
N LYS A 327 17.62 -10.15 12.86
CA LYS A 327 18.83 -9.41 12.50
C LYS A 327 18.92 -9.10 10.99
N LEU A 328 17.79 -8.80 10.37
CA LEU A 328 17.69 -8.33 8.98
C LEU A 328 17.78 -6.80 8.93
N VAL A 329 17.35 -6.13 10.02
CA VAL A 329 17.33 -4.68 10.20
C VAL A 329 18.03 -4.35 11.54
N GLU A 330 18.89 -3.34 11.53
CA GLU A 330 19.45 -2.77 12.78
C GLU A 330 18.42 -1.81 13.39
N ILE A 331 18.22 -1.90 14.70
CA ILE A 331 17.28 -1.03 15.44
C ILE A 331 18.08 -0.03 16.25
N ALA A 332 17.73 1.23 16.10
CA ALA A 332 18.35 2.34 16.81
C ALA A 332 17.31 3.44 17.07
N ASP A 333 17.38 4.12 18.20
CA ASP A 333 16.39 5.14 18.61
C ASP A 333 16.99 6.53 18.84
N THR A 334 18.30 6.60 18.88
CA THR A 334 19.02 7.85 19.09
C THR A 334 20.03 8.10 17.97
N PRO A 335 20.41 9.36 17.70
CA PRO A 335 21.42 9.69 16.67
C PRO A 335 22.73 8.93 16.86
N ASP A 336 23.19 8.78 18.10
CA ASP A 336 24.44 8.07 18.38
C ASP A 336 24.34 6.55 18.13
N GLU A 337 23.19 5.96 18.35
CA GLU A 337 22.92 4.56 18.01
C GLU A 337 22.86 4.37 16.49
N PHE A 338 22.16 5.27 15.76
CA PHE A 338 22.12 5.26 14.30
C PHE A 338 23.52 5.38 13.70
N ILE A 339 24.35 6.31 14.23
CA ILE A 339 25.73 6.51 13.77
C ILE A 339 26.55 5.25 14.01
N ARG A 340 26.51 4.67 15.20
CA ARG A 340 27.24 3.42 15.50
C ARG A 340 26.80 2.27 14.60
N ALA A 341 25.49 2.11 14.36
CA ALA A 341 24.96 1.09 13.47
C ALA A 341 25.43 1.31 12.03
N ALA A 342 25.39 2.55 11.54
CA ALA A 342 25.84 2.90 10.21
C ALA A 342 27.35 2.68 10.03
N GLU A 343 28.19 3.09 10.99
CA GLU A 343 29.64 2.84 10.96
C GLU A 343 29.96 1.35 10.89
N LYS A 344 29.28 0.53 11.70
CA LYS A 344 29.40 -0.93 11.67
C LYS A 344 29.05 -1.48 10.29
N ILE A 345 27.95 -1.01 9.68
CA ILE A 345 27.51 -1.42 8.35
C ILE A 345 28.52 -0.99 7.28
N LEU A 346 28.99 0.26 7.32
CA LEU A 346 29.92 0.80 6.33
C LEU A 346 31.31 0.15 6.40
N SER A 347 31.75 -0.28 7.61
CA SER A 347 33.01 -0.99 7.79
C SER A 347 32.99 -2.45 7.33
N SER A 348 31.78 -3.04 7.14
CA SER A 348 31.63 -4.43 6.69
C SER A 348 31.64 -4.52 5.18
N SER A 349 32.65 -5.20 4.62
CA SER A 349 32.77 -5.43 3.17
C SER A 349 31.98 -6.63 2.66
N ASP A 350 31.70 -7.63 3.52
CA ASP A 350 30.97 -8.84 3.16
C ASP A 350 29.59 -8.90 3.79
N ARG A 351 28.58 -8.84 2.94
CA ARG A 351 27.16 -8.92 3.30
C ARG A 351 26.48 -10.18 2.76
N THR A 352 27.25 -11.13 2.22
CA THR A 352 26.72 -12.29 1.51
C THR A 352 25.78 -13.13 2.38
N GLU A 353 26.18 -13.45 3.61
CA GLU A 353 25.34 -14.25 4.51
C GLU A 353 24.11 -13.51 5.02
N TRP A 354 24.23 -12.21 5.23
CA TRP A 354 23.07 -11.36 5.56
C TRP A 354 22.09 -11.34 4.40
N LEU A 355 22.54 -11.15 3.17
CA LEU A 355 21.70 -11.09 1.98
C LEU A 355 20.98 -12.43 1.71
N LYS A 356 21.64 -13.58 1.94
CA LYS A 356 20.99 -14.90 1.88
C LYS A 356 19.83 -15.01 2.87
N ARG A 357 20.01 -14.56 4.12
CA ARG A 357 18.93 -14.55 5.13
C ARG A 357 17.78 -13.65 4.70
N VAL A 358 18.09 -12.47 4.15
CA VAL A 358 17.08 -11.54 3.60
C VAL A 358 16.28 -12.24 2.49
N ASP A 359 16.96 -12.83 1.52
CA ASP A 359 16.30 -13.49 0.39
C ASP A 359 15.42 -14.66 0.85
N THR A 360 15.92 -15.51 1.75
CA THR A 360 15.13 -16.61 2.36
C THR A 360 13.88 -16.10 3.06
N PHE A 361 13.98 -14.99 3.82
CA PHE A 361 12.83 -14.38 4.48
C PHE A 361 11.81 -13.85 3.46
N LEU A 362 12.28 -13.12 2.43
CA LEU A 362 11.43 -12.50 1.42
C LEU A 362 10.75 -13.52 0.49
N GLU A 363 11.29 -14.74 0.33
CA GLU A 363 10.60 -15.82 -0.39
C GLU A 363 9.25 -16.19 0.25
N GLY A 364 9.12 -15.97 1.55
CA GLY A 364 7.88 -16.24 2.30
C GLY A 364 6.74 -15.26 2.00
N ILE A 365 7.02 -14.06 1.49
CA ILE A 365 6.07 -12.95 1.36
C ILE A 365 6.04 -12.39 -0.06
N SER A 366 4.84 -12.05 -0.54
CA SER A 366 4.65 -11.27 -1.79
C SER A 366 3.22 -10.72 -1.83
N TRP A 367 3.02 -9.65 -2.58
CA TRP A 367 1.67 -9.13 -2.78
C TRP A 367 0.73 -10.13 -3.47
N ASP A 368 1.26 -11.03 -4.32
CA ASP A 368 0.45 -12.08 -4.93
C ASP A 368 -0.01 -13.11 -3.89
N LYS A 369 0.87 -13.56 -2.99
CA LYS A 369 0.48 -14.44 -1.87
C LYS A 369 -0.54 -13.76 -0.95
N THR A 370 -0.30 -12.48 -0.62
CA THR A 370 -1.22 -11.70 0.21
C THR A 370 -2.60 -11.62 -0.44
N TRP A 371 -2.66 -11.26 -1.74
CA TRP A 371 -3.91 -11.19 -2.48
C TRP A 371 -4.62 -12.55 -2.53
N THR A 372 -3.91 -13.62 -2.85
CA THR A 372 -4.51 -14.97 -2.90
C THR A 372 -5.17 -15.35 -1.59
N GLN A 373 -4.53 -15.08 -0.45
CA GLN A 373 -5.13 -15.37 0.86
C GLN A 373 -6.35 -14.49 1.16
N MET A 374 -6.28 -13.20 0.83
CA MET A 374 -7.40 -12.28 1.00
C MET A 374 -8.58 -12.67 0.09
N SER A 375 -8.33 -12.97 -1.19
CA SER A 375 -9.34 -13.39 -2.16
C SER A 375 -10.08 -14.64 -1.69
N GLN A 376 -9.36 -15.67 -1.22
CA GLN A 376 -9.96 -16.89 -0.67
C GLN A 376 -10.92 -16.61 0.50
N LEU A 377 -10.58 -15.70 1.40
CA LEU A 377 -11.45 -15.29 2.50
C LEU A 377 -12.72 -14.59 1.98
N ILE A 378 -12.55 -13.69 1.01
CA ILE A 378 -13.66 -12.95 0.39
C ILE A 378 -14.59 -13.91 -0.31
N ASP A 379 -14.04 -14.79 -1.16
CA ASP A 379 -14.81 -15.76 -1.94
C ASP A 379 -15.59 -16.72 -1.02
N SER A 380 -15.01 -17.13 0.10
CA SER A 380 -15.70 -17.95 1.09
C SER A 380 -16.92 -17.25 1.72
N VAL A 381 -16.90 -15.92 1.85
CA VAL A 381 -18.07 -15.14 2.30
C VAL A 381 -19.11 -15.03 1.19
N VAL A 382 -18.67 -14.70 -0.03
CA VAL A 382 -19.54 -14.56 -1.21
C VAL A 382 -20.30 -15.87 -1.48
N GLU A 383 -19.61 -17.02 -1.47
CA GLU A 383 -20.22 -18.34 -1.69
C GLU A 383 -21.28 -18.67 -0.64
N ARG A 384 -21.02 -18.39 0.64
CA ARG A 384 -22.00 -18.64 1.71
C ARG A 384 -23.26 -17.78 1.60
N ARG A 385 -23.18 -16.62 0.96
CA ARG A 385 -24.29 -15.67 0.83
C ARG A 385 -25.04 -15.75 -0.50
N ARG A 386 -24.46 -16.38 -1.52
CA ARG A 386 -25.18 -16.67 -2.75
C ARG A 386 -26.25 -17.72 -2.48
N PRO A 387 -27.52 -17.52 -2.93
CA PRO A 387 -28.57 -18.53 -2.80
C PRO A 387 -28.13 -19.82 -3.50
N ALA A 388 -28.42 -20.97 -2.88
CA ALA A 388 -28.24 -22.27 -3.51
C ALA A 388 -29.08 -22.36 -4.78
N GLY A 389 -28.49 -22.18 -5.94
CA GLY A 389 -29.15 -22.16 -7.26
C GLY A 389 -28.45 -21.30 -8.30
N SER A 390 -27.54 -20.40 -7.88
CA SER A 390 -26.66 -19.61 -8.77
C SER A 390 -25.26 -20.23 -8.77
N ALA A 391 -25.14 -21.48 -9.29
CA ALA A 391 -23.83 -22.13 -9.38
C ALA A 391 -23.01 -21.49 -10.52
N ALA A 392 -22.05 -20.67 -10.19
CA ALA A 392 -20.93 -20.40 -11.08
C ALA A 392 -20.15 -21.71 -11.26
N LEU A 393 -19.99 -22.16 -12.49
CA LEU A 393 -19.16 -23.33 -12.81
C LEU A 393 -17.71 -23.06 -12.39
N PRO A 394 -17.02 -24.01 -11.74
CA PRO A 394 -15.65 -23.84 -11.35
C PRO A 394 -14.76 -23.70 -12.60
N ILE A 395 -13.97 -22.65 -12.69
CA ILE A 395 -12.99 -22.36 -13.75
C ILE A 395 -11.73 -23.25 -13.61
N ASN A 396 -11.89 -24.55 -13.36
CA ASN A 396 -10.74 -25.45 -13.32
C ASN A 396 -11.08 -26.84 -13.83
N THR A 397 -11.35 -26.95 -15.16
CA THR A 397 -11.19 -28.24 -15.86
C THR A 397 -10.97 -28.03 -17.36
N LEU A 398 -9.85 -27.42 -17.73
CA LEU A 398 -9.33 -27.51 -19.10
C LEU A 398 -7.81 -27.74 -19.05
N THR A 399 -7.43 -28.91 -18.49
CA THR A 399 -6.14 -29.53 -18.84
C THR A 399 -6.39 -31.02 -19.01
N GLY A 400 -6.24 -31.51 -20.23
CA GLY A 400 -5.90 -32.90 -20.49
C GLY A 400 -7.01 -33.81 -21.01
N ARG A 401 -7.24 -33.76 -22.31
CA ARG A 401 -7.43 -34.99 -23.11
C ARG A 401 -6.97 -34.74 -24.54
N ALA A 402 -5.68 -34.89 -24.75
CA ALA A 402 -5.16 -35.24 -26.04
C ALA A 402 -4.91 -36.74 -26.03
N GLY A 403 -5.37 -37.43 -27.05
CA GLY A 403 -4.74 -38.65 -27.42
C GLY A 403 -5.61 -39.88 -27.56
N ALA A 404 -5.54 -40.34 -28.69
CA ALA A 404 -5.67 -41.73 -29.19
C ALA A 404 -6.86 -41.95 -30.11
N ALA A 405 -6.64 -41.66 -31.36
CA ALA A 405 -7.30 -42.37 -32.45
C ALA A 405 -6.35 -43.48 -32.93
N ALA A 406 -6.71 -44.70 -32.66
CA ALA A 406 -6.10 -45.86 -33.29
C ALA A 406 -6.83 -46.18 -34.58
N SER A 407 -6.04 -46.50 -35.55
CA SER A 407 -6.33 -47.11 -36.84
C SER A 407 -7.30 -48.29 -36.82
N THR A 408 -8.17 -48.31 -37.74
CA THR A 408 -8.38 -49.33 -38.78
C THR A 408 -9.14 -48.72 -39.95
#